data_5d5226b3f2c98336dafc7aaf60195fec
#
_entry.id   5d5226b3f2c98336dafc7aaf60195fec
#
_cell.length_a   1.000
_cell.length_b   1.000
_cell.length_c   1.000
_cell.angle_alpha   90.00
_cell.angle_beta   90.00
_cell.angle_gamma   90.00
#
_symmetry.space_group_name_H-M   'P 1'
#
loop_
_entity.id
_entity.type
_entity.pdbx_description
1 polymer ?
#
loop_
_entity_poly.entity_id
_entity_poly.type
_entity_poly.pdbx_seq_one_letter_code
_entity_poly.pdbx_strand_id
1 'polypeptide(L)'
;NYRPEIDGMRFIAITVVLFFHLSFSDWAGGFTGVDIFFVLSGYLICGQIYVALSENKFSVSMFFLQRIRRLSTAAFVCFFTTGIAGYVFFSPFETEILVRNLLGSIAFINNILLMNEVGYFATTADTNPFLHTWSLSIEEQFYIALPVAIILLKYNLQSFVVLLITAFLFSLGMSLLLGDLIYSQEQRYFSSLLRVWELALGGLTFIILQKRDGQPFILTGAPLVGVIAMIA
;
A
#
# COMPACT_ATOMS: atom_id res chain seq x y z
N ASN A 1 12.28 2.03 18.64
CA ASN A 1 11.37 1.64 19.74
C ASN A 1 10.13 0.95 19.15
N TYR A 2 9.73 -0.17 19.76
CA TYR A 2 8.49 -0.87 19.41
C TYR A 2 7.27 0.02 19.74
N ARG A 3 6.26 0.05 18.81
CA ARG A 3 5.05 0.87 18.97
C ARG A 3 3.82 -0.02 18.86
N PRO A 4 3.29 -0.49 19.99
CA PRO A 4 2.14 -1.40 20.03
C PRO A 4 0.86 -0.80 19.41
N GLU A 5 0.74 0.53 19.39
CA GLU A 5 -0.39 1.24 18.79
C GLU A 5 -0.50 0.98 17.28
N ILE A 6 0.64 0.87 16.58
CA ILE A 6 0.67 0.58 15.14
C ILE A 6 0.20 -0.84 14.88
N ASP A 7 0.59 -1.80 15.72
CA ASP A 7 0.12 -3.18 15.58
C ASP A 7 -1.37 -3.30 15.91
N GLY A 8 -1.87 -2.51 16.87
CA GLY A 8 -3.31 -2.40 17.14
C GLY A 8 -4.09 -1.87 15.93
N MET A 9 -3.60 -0.81 15.28
CA MET A 9 -4.23 -0.25 14.07
C MET A 9 -4.18 -1.24 12.90
N ARG A 10 -3.09 -1.99 12.73
CA ARG A 10 -3.01 -3.06 11.74
C ARG A 10 -4.01 -4.17 11.99
N PHE A 11 -4.16 -4.57 13.25
CA PHE A 11 -5.16 -5.57 13.63
C PHE A 11 -6.57 -5.11 13.27
N ILE A 12 -6.93 -3.85 13.57
CA ILE A 12 -8.22 -3.28 13.19
C ILE A 12 -8.39 -3.30 11.65
N ALA A 13 -7.39 -2.85 10.91
CA ALA A 13 -7.43 -2.80 9.46
C ALA A 13 -7.62 -4.20 8.84
N ILE A 14 -6.88 -5.22 9.33
CA ILE A 14 -7.04 -6.61 8.89
C ILE A 14 -8.46 -7.12 9.21
N THR A 15 -8.95 -6.84 10.40
CA THR A 15 -10.26 -7.31 10.85
C THR A 15 -11.36 -6.74 9.97
N VAL A 16 -11.31 -5.44 9.64
CA VAL A 16 -12.28 -4.76 8.78
C VAL A 16 -12.27 -5.37 7.36
N VAL A 17 -11.09 -5.58 6.77
CA VAL A 17 -10.96 -6.23 5.45
C VAL A 17 -11.47 -7.66 5.49
N LEU A 18 -11.16 -8.42 6.54
CA LEU A 18 -11.58 -9.82 6.68
C LEU A 18 -13.11 -9.93 6.78
N PHE A 19 -13.76 -9.10 7.61
CA PHE A 19 -15.23 -9.09 7.73
C PHE A 19 -15.90 -8.71 6.42
N PHE A 20 -15.34 -7.79 5.65
CA PHE A 20 -15.86 -7.45 4.33
C PHE A 20 -15.86 -8.66 3.39
N HIS A 21 -14.77 -9.42 3.34
CA HIS A 21 -14.67 -10.59 2.45
C HIS A 21 -15.44 -11.81 2.95
N LEU A 22 -15.69 -11.92 4.24
CA LEU A 22 -16.53 -12.99 4.79
C LEU A 22 -18.04 -12.70 4.66
N SER A 23 -18.41 -11.59 4.02
CA SER A 23 -19.81 -11.18 3.83
C SER A 23 -20.64 -11.15 5.14
N PHE A 24 -19.96 -10.87 6.27
CA PHE A 24 -20.63 -10.67 7.55
C PHE A 24 -21.38 -9.34 7.52
N SER A 25 -22.61 -9.37 7.00
CA SER A 25 -23.51 -8.24 6.87
C SER A 25 -23.14 -7.18 5.83
N ASP A 26 -24.08 -6.29 5.53
CA ASP A 26 -24.03 -5.17 4.57
C ASP A 26 -22.98 -4.07 4.90
N TRP A 27 -21.78 -4.46 5.34
CA TRP A 27 -20.68 -3.56 5.67
C TRP A 27 -19.98 -3.07 4.39
N ALA A 28 -20.60 -2.09 3.75
CA ALA A 28 -20.11 -1.50 2.52
C ALA A 28 -18.71 -0.81 2.63
N GLY A 29 -18.17 -0.62 3.84
CA GLY A 29 -16.94 0.15 4.09
C GLY A 29 -15.66 -0.69 4.31
N GLY A 30 -15.68 -2.00 4.10
CA GLY A 30 -14.53 -2.87 4.44
C GLY A 30 -13.26 -2.60 3.63
N PHE A 31 -13.38 -2.00 2.45
CA PHE A 31 -12.24 -1.58 1.63
C PHE A 31 -11.39 -0.48 2.29
N THR A 32 -11.95 0.31 3.21
CA THR A 32 -11.20 1.36 3.96
C THR A 32 -10.07 0.78 4.81
N GLY A 33 -10.12 -0.50 5.17
CA GLY A 33 -9.02 -1.18 5.84
C GLY A 33 -7.72 -1.16 5.02
N VAL A 34 -7.81 -1.17 3.68
CA VAL A 34 -6.64 -1.07 2.80
C VAL A 34 -6.05 0.34 2.85
N ASP A 35 -6.90 1.37 2.91
CA ASP A 35 -6.46 2.77 3.00
C ASP A 35 -5.70 3.00 4.31
N ILE A 36 -6.17 2.40 5.42
CA ILE A 36 -5.45 2.39 6.70
C ILE A 36 -4.08 1.72 6.54
N PHE A 37 -3.97 0.60 5.82
CA PHE A 37 -2.69 -0.04 5.56
C PHE A 37 -1.74 0.85 4.78
N PHE A 38 -2.19 1.52 3.73
CA PHE A 38 -1.35 2.43 2.95
C PHE A 38 -0.81 3.58 3.80
N VAL A 39 -1.66 4.20 4.62
CA VAL A 39 -1.22 5.27 5.54
C VAL A 39 -0.21 4.73 6.56
N LEU A 40 -0.44 3.57 7.17
CA LEU A 40 0.50 2.95 8.12
C LEU A 40 1.81 2.56 7.47
N SER A 41 1.77 2.02 6.26
CA SER A 41 2.94 1.66 5.47
C SER A 41 3.77 2.90 5.12
N GLY A 42 3.12 3.96 4.65
CA GLY A 42 3.75 5.24 4.41
C GLY A 42 4.39 5.85 5.67
N TYR A 43 3.66 5.82 6.80
CA TYR A 43 4.17 6.28 8.09
C TYR A 43 5.47 5.58 8.51
N LEU A 44 5.50 4.26 8.43
CA LEU A 44 6.65 3.47 8.84
C LEU A 44 7.85 3.65 7.91
N ILE A 45 7.63 3.56 6.62
CA ILE A 45 8.71 3.57 5.62
C ILE A 45 9.29 4.96 5.44
N CYS A 46 8.45 5.97 5.22
CA CYS A 46 8.93 7.35 5.12
C CYS A 46 9.55 7.82 6.44
N GLY A 47 9.04 7.35 7.58
CA GLY A 47 9.62 7.63 8.88
C GLY A 47 11.03 7.06 9.03
N GLN A 48 11.25 5.80 8.65
CA GLN A 48 12.59 5.19 8.65
C GLN A 48 13.55 5.95 7.73
N ILE A 49 13.10 6.30 6.52
CA ILE A 49 13.90 7.06 5.56
C ILE A 49 14.23 8.46 6.11
N TYR A 50 13.23 9.16 6.66
CA TYR A 50 13.40 10.49 7.23
C TYR A 50 14.46 10.50 8.34
N VAL A 51 14.39 9.57 9.30
CA VAL A 51 15.38 9.45 10.37
C VAL A 51 16.76 9.12 9.81
N ALA A 52 16.86 8.17 8.89
CA ALA A 52 18.14 7.79 8.29
C ALA A 52 18.78 8.94 7.47
N LEU A 53 17.97 9.75 6.78
CA LEU A 53 18.45 10.95 6.08
C LEU A 53 18.89 12.04 7.05
N SER A 54 18.14 12.27 8.13
CA SER A 54 18.49 13.27 9.14
C SER A 54 19.82 12.97 9.87
N GLU A 55 20.16 11.69 9.99
CA GLU A 55 21.42 11.22 10.56
C GLU A 55 22.53 11.01 9.53
N ASN A 56 22.29 11.28 8.25
CA ASN A 56 23.20 10.98 7.14
C ASN A 56 23.62 9.50 7.06
N LYS A 57 22.73 8.59 7.45
CA LYS A 57 22.99 7.13 7.49
C LYS A 57 22.14 6.33 6.48
N PHE A 58 21.43 6.99 5.59
CA PHE A 58 20.56 6.28 4.65
C PHE A 58 21.41 5.46 3.66
N SER A 59 21.10 4.17 3.58
CA SER A 59 21.71 3.22 2.65
C SER A 59 20.63 2.48 1.88
N VAL A 60 20.67 2.62 0.56
CA VAL A 60 19.71 1.96 -0.37
C VAL A 60 19.77 0.44 -0.25
N SER A 61 20.97 -0.13 -0.19
CA SER A 61 21.16 -1.58 -0.08
C SER A 61 20.60 -2.12 1.23
N MET A 62 20.82 -1.41 2.35
CA MET A 62 20.29 -1.82 3.65
C MET A 62 18.76 -1.69 3.68
N PHE A 63 18.21 -0.66 3.07
CA PHE A 63 16.76 -0.46 2.94
C PHE A 63 16.11 -1.66 2.22
N PHE A 64 16.60 -2.03 1.04
CA PHE A 64 16.06 -3.17 0.30
C PHE A 64 16.28 -4.50 1.02
N LEU A 65 17.46 -4.72 1.62
CA LEU A 65 17.76 -5.94 2.35
C LEU A 65 16.78 -6.17 3.53
N GLN A 66 16.47 -5.13 4.28
CA GLN A 66 15.51 -5.20 5.38
C GLN A 66 14.09 -5.56 4.89
N ARG A 67 13.69 -5.01 3.75
CA ARG A 67 12.39 -5.31 3.15
C ARG A 67 12.32 -6.73 2.61
N ILE A 68 13.31 -7.16 1.84
CA ILE A 68 13.37 -8.52 1.32
C ILE A 68 13.27 -9.52 2.48
N ARG A 69 14.04 -9.35 3.54
CA ARG A 69 13.99 -10.25 4.71
C ARG A 69 12.63 -10.28 5.39
N ARG A 70 11.89 -9.16 5.37
CA ARG A 70 10.60 -9.06 6.04
C ARG A 70 9.45 -9.63 5.22
N LEU A 71 9.43 -9.41 3.91
CA LEU A 71 8.31 -9.72 3.01
C LEU A 71 8.51 -11.01 2.24
N SER A 72 9.74 -11.29 1.77
CA SER A 72 9.97 -12.35 0.80
C SER A 72 9.59 -13.72 1.32
N THR A 73 9.85 -14.04 2.58
CA THR A 73 9.56 -15.38 3.12
C THR A 73 8.05 -15.64 3.15
N ALA A 74 7.26 -14.72 3.70
CA ALA A 74 5.81 -14.89 3.79
C ALA A 74 5.15 -14.85 2.40
N ALA A 75 5.55 -13.89 1.55
CA ALA A 75 5.05 -13.77 0.18
C ALA A 75 5.40 -15.01 -0.66
N PHE A 76 6.64 -15.49 -0.59
CA PHE A 76 7.07 -16.68 -1.32
C PHE A 76 6.26 -17.93 -0.92
N VAL A 77 6.09 -18.17 0.38
CA VAL A 77 5.28 -19.30 0.86
C VAL A 77 3.84 -19.17 0.38
N CYS A 78 3.23 -17.98 0.51
CA CYS A 78 1.87 -17.73 0.06
C CYS A 78 1.72 -17.95 -1.46
N PHE A 79 2.59 -17.35 -2.27
CA PHE A 79 2.53 -17.45 -3.73
C PHE A 79 2.75 -18.87 -4.22
N PHE A 80 3.71 -19.57 -3.63
CA PHE A 80 4.03 -20.96 -4.00
C PHE A 80 2.89 -21.91 -3.62
N THR A 81 2.38 -21.84 -2.40
CA THR A 81 1.28 -22.72 -1.95
C THR A 81 -0.01 -22.45 -2.73
N THR A 82 -0.35 -21.18 -2.95
CA THR A 82 -1.54 -20.79 -3.74
C THR A 82 -1.38 -21.20 -5.20
N GLY A 83 -0.20 -21.02 -5.78
CA GLY A 83 0.08 -21.44 -7.16
C GLY A 83 -0.06 -22.96 -7.36
N ILE A 84 0.47 -23.76 -6.45
CA ILE A 84 0.32 -25.23 -6.49
C ILE A 84 -1.14 -25.63 -6.31
N ALA A 85 -1.82 -25.09 -5.31
CA ALA A 85 -3.21 -25.40 -5.06
C ALA A 85 -4.08 -25.07 -6.29
N GLY A 86 -3.91 -23.89 -6.87
CA GLY A 86 -4.66 -23.51 -8.06
C GLY A 86 -4.35 -24.40 -9.27
N TYR A 87 -3.08 -24.76 -9.48
CA TYR A 87 -2.72 -25.69 -10.56
C TYR A 87 -3.40 -27.07 -10.43
N VAL A 88 -3.62 -27.54 -9.19
CA VAL A 88 -4.26 -28.83 -8.93
C VAL A 88 -5.80 -28.77 -9.05
N PHE A 89 -6.42 -27.67 -8.62
CA PHE A 89 -7.88 -27.60 -8.47
C PHE A 89 -8.59 -26.80 -9.57
N PHE A 90 -7.89 -25.97 -10.32
CA PHE A 90 -8.50 -25.10 -11.32
C PHE A 90 -8.56 -25.75 -12.71
N SER A 91 -9.53 -25.33 -13.50
CA SER A 91 -9.62 -25.67 -14.92
C SER A 91 -8.44 -25.05 -15.71
N PRO A 92 -8.14 -25.54 -16.92
CA PRO A 92 -7.07 -24.95 -17.74
C PRO A 92 -7.21 -23.45 -17.98
N PHE A 93 -8.43 -22.94 -18.16
CA PHE A 93 -8.70 -21.50 -18.35
C PHE A 93 -8.42 -20.70 -17.07
N GLU A 94 -8.87 -21.18 -15.91
CA GLU A 94 -8.60 -20.54 -14.62
C GLU A 94 -7.12 -20.60 -14.26
N THR A 95 -6.42 -21.66 -14.65
CA THR A 95 -4.97 -21.80 -14.45
C THR A 95 -4.18 -20.75 -15.23
N GLU A 96 -4.60 -20.41 -16.45
CA GLU A 96 -3.97 -19.33 -17.22
C GLU A 96 -4.08 -17.98 -16.51
N ILE A 97 -5.27 -17.65 -16.01
CA ILE A 97 -5.52 -16.43 -15.22
C ILE A 97 -4.69 -16.46 -13.93
N LEU A 98 -4.66 -17.60 -13.22
CA LEU A 98 -3.86 -17.79 -12.01
C LEU A 98 -2.38 -17.51 -12.25
N VAL A 99 -1.79 -18.12 -13.28
CA VAL A 99 -0.36 -17.96 -13.61
C VAL A 99 -0.04 -16.51 -13.96
N ARG A 100 -0.89 -15.87 -14.76
CA ARG A 100 -0.73 -14.44 -15.10
C ARG A 100 -0.71 -13.55 -13.86
N ASN A 101 -1.67 -13.73 -12.96
CA ASN A 101 -1.76 -12.93 -11.73
C ASN A 101 -0.66 -13.29 -10.71
N LEU A 102 -0.23 -14.55 -10.66
CA LEU A 102 0.95 -14.96 -9.88
C LEU A 102 2.22 -14.24 -10.36
N LEU A 103 2.48 -14.24 -11.66
CA LEU A 103 3.63 -13.54 -12.24
C LEU A 103 3.53 -12.02 -12.00
N GLY A 104 2.32 -11.45 -12.15
CA GLY A 104 2.06 -10.04 -11.82
C GLY A 104 2.32 -9.70 -10.35
N SER A 105 1.98 -10.63 -9.45
CA SER A 105 2.22 -10.48 -8.01
C SER A 105 3.71 -10.54 -7.67
N ILE A 106 4.45 -11.48 -8.27
CA ILE A 106 5.90 -11.59 -8.11
C ILE A 106 6.62 -10.34 -8.64
N ALA A 107 6.16 -9.80 -9.76
CA ALA A 107 6.71 -8.59 -10.37
C ALA A 107 6.19 -7.28 -9.73
N PHE A 108 5.28 -7.34 -8.76
CA PHE A 108 4.61 -6.19 -8.13
C PHE A 108 3.87 -5.29 -9.14
N ILE A 109 3.26 -5.88 -10.17
CA ILE A 109 2.46 -5.19 -11.19
C ILE A 109 1.02 -5.72 -11.26
N ASN A 110 0.58 -6.52 -10.29
CA ASN A 110 -0.73 -7.15 -10.34
C ASN A 110 -1.88 -6.12 -10.33
N ASN A 111 -1.70 -4.98 -9.68
CA ASN A 111 -2.66 -3.88 -9.73
C ASN A 111 -2.86 -3.35 -11.17
N ILE A 112 -1.80 -3.31 -11.99
CA ILE A 112 -1.87 -2.87 -13.40
C ILE A 112 -2.59 -3.94 -14.24
N LEU A 113 -2.34 -5.22 -13.99
CA LEU A 113 -3.04 -6.31 -14.68
C LEU A 113 -4.53 -6.26 -14.36
N LEU A 114 -4.91 -6.17 -13.10
CA LEU A 114 -6.30 -6.09 -12.66
C LEU A 114 -7.02 -4.83 -13.18
N MET A 115 -6.33 -3.69 -13.22
CA MET A 115 -6.88 -2.46 -13.79
C MET A 115 -7.27 -2.62 -15.29
N ASN A 116 -6.56 -3.47 -16.01
CA ASN A 116 -6.83 -3.74 -17.43
C ASN A 116 -7.84 -4.90 -17.65
N GLU A 117 -8.15 -5.67 -16.61
CA GLU A 117 -9.11 -6.79 -16.65
C GLU A 117 -10.57 -6.34 -16.39
N VAL A 118 -10.81 -5.06 -16.18
CA VAL A 118 -12.13 -4.46 -15.94
C VAL A 118 -13.05 -4.72 -17.14
N GLY A 119 -14.27 -5.16 -16.86
CA GLY A 119 -15.29 -5.44 -17.88
C GLY A 119 -15.62 -6.93 -17.98
N TYR A 120 -15.32 -7.57 -19.11
CA TYR A 120 -15.69 -8.97 -19.38
C TYR A 120 -15.16 -9.99 -18.36
N PHE A 121 -14.02 -9.70 -17.73
CA PHE A 121 -13.36 -10.55 -16.72
C PHE A 121 -13.70 -10.17 -15.26
N ALA A 122 -14.52 -9.17 -15.02
CA ALA A 122 -14.89 -8.73 -13.68
C ALA A 122 -15.59 -9.84 -12.87
N THR A 123 -16.35 -10.72 -13.52
CA THR A 123 -17.00 -11.88 -12.89
C THR A 123 -16.02 -12.94 -12.37
N THR A 124 -14.78 -12.93 -12.85
CA THR A 124 -13.71 -13.85 -12.40
C THR A 124 -12.85 -13.25 -11.29
N ALA A 125 -13.03 -11.97 -10.95
CA ALA A 125 -12.22 -11.31 -9.94
C ALA A 125 -12.39 -11.96 -8.55
N ASP A 126 -13.62 -12.31 -8.18
CA ASP A 126 -13.93 -12.93 -6.87
C ASP A 126 -13.33 -14.33 -6.72
N THR A 127 -13.03 -15.03 -7.83
CA THR A 127 -12.40 -16.36 -7.83
C THR A 127 -10.88 -16.30 -7.95
N ASN A 128 -10.30 -15.10 -8.16
CA ASN A 128 -8.87 -14.94 -8.33
C ASN A 128 -8.15 -14.88 -6.96
N PRO A 129 -7.39 -15.93 -6.57
CA PRO A 129 -6.74 -15.96 -5.26
C PRO A 129 -5.61 -14.92 -5.11
N PHE A 130 -5.13 -14.35 -6.22
CA PHE A 130 -4.13 -13.27 -6.21
C PHE A 130 -4.75 -11.87 -6.30
N LEU A 131 -6.09 -11.74 -6.26
CA LEU A 131 -6.76 -10.44 -6.29
C LEU A 131 -6.14 -9.48 -5.25
N HIS A 132 -6.01 -9.93 -4.01
CA HIS A 132 -5.57 -9.07 -2.89
C HIS A 132 -4.12 -8.59 -2.98
N THR A 133 -3.32 -9.11 -3.90
CA THR A 133 -1.92 -8.68 -4.08
C THR A 133 -1.78 -7.34 -4.79
N TRP A 134 -2.90 -6.76 -5.29
CA TRP A 134 -2.89 -5.42 -5.89
C TRP A 134 -2.38 -4.34 -4.93
N SER A 135 -2.80 -4.39 -3.67
CA SER A 135 -2.37 -3.41 -2.68
C SER A 135 -0.89 -3.54 -2.34
N LEU A 136 -0.40 -4.78 -2.21
CA LEU A 136 1.02 -5.06 -2.06
C LEU A 136 1.84 -4.53 -3.25
N SER A 137 1.30 -4.66 -4.48
CA SER A 137 1.96 -4.12 -5.68
C SER A 137 2.12 -2.60 -5.61
N ILE A 138 1.09 -1.87 -5.23
CA ILE A 138 1.17 -0.41 -5.05
C ILE A 138 2.20 -0.03 -3.98
N GLU A 139 2.20 -0.73 -2.84
CA GLU A 139 3.17 -0.49 -1.79
C GLU A 139 4.60 -0.69 -2.27
N GLU A 140 4.90 -1.82 -2.93
CA GLU A 140 6.25 -2.13 -3.38
C GLU A 140 6.71 -1.19 -4.50
N GLN A 141 5.81 -0.76 -5.42
CA GLN A 141 6.12 0.28 -6.39
C GLN A 141 6.54 1.59 -5.71
N PHE A 142 5.81 2.01 -4.68
CA PHE A 142 6.16 3.20 -3.89
C PHE A 142 7.52 3.02 -3.19
N TYR A 143 7.79 1.84 -2.63
CA TYR A 143 9.05 1.53 -1.95
C TYR A 143 10.24 1.42 -2.90
N ILE A 144 10.03 1.07 -4.16
CA ILE A 144 11.07 1.12 -5.19
C ILE A 144 11.31 2.57 -5.65
N ALA A 145 10.25 3.33 -5.83
CA ALA A 145 10.32 4.72 -6.28
C ALA A 145 11.04 5.63 -5.28
N LEU A 146 10.82 5.44 -3.97
CA LEU A 146 11.41 6.29 -2.93
C LEU A 146 12.95 6.32 -2.94
N PRO A 147 13.69 5.20 -2.87
CA PRO A 147 15.15 5.22 -2.93
C PRO A 147 15.70 5.80 -4.23
N VAL A 148 15.03 5.55 -5.36
CA VAL A 148 15.42 6.14 -6.65
C VAL A 148 15.29 7.66 -6.58
N ALA A 149 14.17 8.16 -6.08
CA ALA A 149 13.96 9.60 -5.89
C ALA A 149 15.00 10.20 -4.93
N ILE A 150 15.32 9.52 -3.82
CA ILE A 150 16.33 9.98 -2.85
C ILE A 150 17.71 10.10 -3.48
N ILE A 151 18.11 9.15 -4.32
CA ILE A 151 19.37 9.23 -5.09
C ILE A 151 19.37 10.48 -5.98
N LEU A 152 18.29 10.69 -6.75
CA LEU A 152 18.14 11.84 -7.65
C LEU A 152 18.14 13.17 -6.90
N LEU A 153 17.58 13.20 -5.69
CA LEU A 153 17.56 14.33 -4.77
C LEU A 153 18.83 14.47 -3.93
N LYS A 154 19.89 13.70 -4.25
CA LYS A 154 21.21 13.74 -3.60
C LYS A 154 21.14 13.60 -2.07
N TYR A 155 20.26 12.72 -1.60
CA TYR A 155 20.03 12.44 -0.16
C TYR A 155 19.62 13.68 0.66
N ASN A 156 19.03 14.68 0.03
CA ASN A 156 18.65 15.92 0.70
C ASN A 156 17.32 15.75 1.44
N LEU A 157 17.33 15.95 2.76
CA LEU A 157 16.15 15.79 3.63
C LEU A 157 15.02 16.76 3.27
N GLN A 158 15.34 18.01 2.98
CA GLN A 158 14.30 19.01 2.63
C GLN A 158 13.63 18.63 1.31
N SER A 159 14.41 18.22 0.31
CA SER A 159 13.91 17.75 -0.98
C SER A 159 13.04 16.51 -0.83
N PHE A 160 13.38 15.60 0.10
CA PHE A 160 12.54 14.45 0.42
C PHE A 160 11.16 14.87 1.00
N VAL A 161 11.15 15.84 1.91
CA VAL A 161 9.88 16.37 2.45
C VAL A 161 9.04 17.04 1.36
N VAL A 162 9.65 17.83 0.50
CA VAL A 162 8.99 18.45 -0.66
C VAL A 162 8.43 17.38 -1.61
N LEU A 163 9.19 16.31 -1.87
CA LEU A 163 8.72 15.18 -2.68
C LEU A 163 7.44 14.57 -2.10
N LEU A 164 7.39 14.32 -0.78
CA LEU A 164 6.19 13.76 -0.16
C LEU A 164 4.99 14.70 -0.24
N ILE A 165 5.20 16.01 -0.05
CA ILE A 165 4.13 17.02 -0.19
C ILE A 165 3.62 17.06 -1.63
N THR A 166 4.52 17.09 -2.61
CA THR A 166 4.14 17.12 -4.03
C THR A 166 3.44 15.83 -4.46
N ALA A 167 3.92 14.67 -4.02
CA ALA A 167 3.29 13.39 -4.28
C ALA A 167 1.87 13.32 -3.68
N PHE A 168 1.70 13.80 -2.44
CA PHE A 168 0.41 13.89 -1.78
C PHE A 168 -0.56 14.77 -2.56
N LEU A 169 -0.18 16.02 -2.83
CA LEU A 169 -1.06 16.99 -3.51
C LEU A 169 -1.39 16.56 -4.95
N PHE A 170 -0.40 16.04 -5.68
CA PHE A 170 -0.58 15.59 -7.05
C PHE A 170 -1.52 14.38 -7.12
N SER A 171 -1.25 13.34 -6.34
CA SER A 171 -2.05 12.11 -6.35
C SER A 171 -3.47 12.36 -5.84
N LEU A 172 -3.63 13.14 -4.76
CA LEU A 172 -4.94 13.54 -4.25
C LEU A 172 -5.71 14.40 -5.28
N GLY A 173 -5.04 15.39 -5.88
CA GLY A 173 -5.63 16.22 -6.92
C GLY A 173 -6.06 15.41 -8.14
N MET A 174 -5.25 14.46 -8.59
CA MET A 174 -5.60 13.52 -9.67
C MET A 174 -6.82 12.66 -9.28
N SER A 175 -6.87 12.17 -8.05
CA SER A 175 -8.00 11.36 -7.57
C SER A 175 -9.30 12.15 -7.53
N LEU A 176 -9.28 13.38 -7.01
CA LEU A 176 -10.48 14.20 -6.84
C LEU A 176 -10.96 14.88 -8.13
N LEU A 177 -10.04 15.34 -8.98
CA LEU A 177 -10.38 16.19 -10.13
C LEU A 177 -10.50 15.40 -11.45
N LEU A 178 -9.69 14.37 -11.61
CA LEU A 178 -9.56 13.67 -12.91
C LEU A 178 -9.91 12.19 -12.80
N GLY A 179 -10.04 11.64 -11.60
CA GLY A 179 -10.28 10.20 -11.41
C GLY A 179 -11.52 9.73 -12.17
N ASP A 180 -12.65 10.43 -12.03
CA ASP A 180 -13.92 10.08 -12.70
C ASP A 180 -13.92 10.32 -14.22
N LEU A 181 -13.05 11.21 -14.70
CA LEU A 181 -12.95 11.54 -16.12
C LEU A 181 -12.09 10.53 -16.90
N ILE A 182 -11.09 9.94 -16.25
CA ILE A 182 -10.05 9.14 -16.91
C ILE A 182 -10.26 7.64 -16.67
N TYR A 183 -10.77 7.27 -15.49
CA TYR A 183 -10.81 5.89 -15.02
C TYR A 183 -12.24 5.46 -14.64
N SER A 184 -12.59 4.20 -14.93
CA SER A 184 -13.77 3.58 -14.33
C SER A 184 -13.61 3.47 -12.80
N GLN A 185 -14.71 3.26 -12.07
CA GLN A 185 -14.67 3.14 -10.61
C GLN A 185 -13.69 2.02 -10.16
N GLU A 186 -13.70 0.88 -10.84
CA GLU A 186 -12.80 -0.24 -10.54
C GLU A 186 -11.34 0.09 -10.88
N GLN A 187 -11.08 0.73 -12.03
CA GLN A 187 -9.72 1.15 -12.41
C GLN A 187 -9.12 2.14 -11.43
N ARG A 188 -9.93 3.04 -10.88
CA ARG A 188 -9.49 3.98 -9.82
C ARG A 188 -8.99 3.25 -8.60
N TYR A 189 -9.66 2.17 -8.22
CA TYR A 189 -9.31 1.38 -7.05
C TYR A 189 -7.92 0.75 -7.17
N PHE A 190 -7.54 0.27 -8.36
CA PHE A 190 -6.25 -0.38 -8.62
C PHE A 190 -5.14 0.58 -9.06
N SER A 191 -5.44 1.87 -9.29
CA SER A 191 -4.48 2.82 -9.83
C SER A 191 -3.49 3.30 -8.76
N SER A 192 -2.19 2.99 -8.92
CA SER A 192 -1.13 3.52 -8.05
C SER A 192 -1.11 5.05 -8.01
N LEU A 193 -1.35 5.69 -9.17
CA LEU A 193 -1.34 7.14 -9.29
C LEU A 193 -2.39 7.81 -8.40
N LEU A 194 -3.56 7.18 -8.25
CA LEU A 194 -4.68 7.72 -7.48
C LEU A 194 -4.63 7.33 -5.98
N ARG A 195 -3.68 6.47 -5.59
CA ARG A 195 -3.55 5.92 -4.23
C ARG A 195 -2.27 6.35 -3.49
N VAL A 196 -1.25 6.86 -4.20
CA VAL A 196 0.03 7.27 -3.60
C VAL A 196 -0.14 8.35 -2.54
N TRP A 197 -1.20 9.16 -2.60
CA TRP A 197 -1.48 10.19 -1.58
C TRP A 197 -1.67 9.59 -0.17
N GLU A 198 -2.20 8.39 -0.03
CA GLU A 198 -2.39 7.70 1.26
C GLU A 198 -1.04 7.35 1.89
N LEU A 199 -0.13 6.79 1.10
CA LEU A 199 1.24 6.50 1.51
C LEU A 199 2.02 7.78 1.86
N ALA A 200 1.90 8.81 1.02
CA ALA A 200 2.53 10.12 1.27
C ALA A 200 1.97 10.79 2.53
N LEU A 201 0.65 10.72 2.76
CA LEU A 201 -0.01 11.21 3.98
C LEU A 201 0.58 10.55 5.24
N GLY A 202 0.76 9.23 5.19
CA GLY A 202 1.41 8.50 6.29
C GLY A 202 2.81 9.04 6.60
N GLY A 203 3.62 9.23 5.55
CA GLY A 203 4.97 9.80 5.69
C GLY A 203 4.97 11.23 6.25
N LEU A 204 4.09 12.10 5.75
CA LEU A 204 3.94 13.48 6.25
C LEU A 204 3.48 13.49 7.70
N THR A 205 2.58 12.61 8.09
CA THR A 205 2.12 12.46 9.48
C THR A 205 3.29 12.10 10.40
N PHE A 206 4.17 11.18 10.00
CA PHE A 206 5.37 10.87 10.77
C PHE A 206 6.23 12.11 10.99
N ILE A 207 6.51 12.88 9.93
CA ILE A 207 7.36 14.08 9.99
C ILE A 207 6.77 15.14 10.90
N ILE A 208 5.45 15.36 10.83
CA ILE A 208 4.75 16.33 11.70
C ILE A 208 4.85 15.93 13.16
N LEU A 209 4.62 14.65 13.47
CA LEU A 209 4.69 14.14 14.83
C LEU A 209 6.11 14.14 15.39
N GLN A 210 7.11 13.85 14.57
CA GLN A 210 8.53 13.92 14.96
C GLN A 210 8.97 15.33 15.34
N LYS A 211 8.45 16.37 14.67
CA LYS A 211 8.76 17.78 14.97
C LYS A 211 8.10 18.29 16.25
N ARG A 212 7.12 17.59 16.78
CA ARG A 212 6.35 18.02 17.98
C ARG A 212 6.95 17.58 19.30
N ASP A 213 8.15 17.07 19.33
CA ASP A 213 8.93 16.58 20.47
C ASP A 213 8.20 16.45 21.83
N GLY A 214 8.07 15.24 22.33
CA GLY A 214 7.85 14.94 23.76
C GLY A 214 6.40 14.78 24.24
N GLN A 215 5.39 14.93 23.37
CA GLN A 215 4.01 14.60 23.77
C GLN A 215 3.73 13.11 23.57
N PRO A 216 3.14 12.41 24.56
CA PRO A 216 2.83 11.00 24.42
C PRO A 216 1.83 10.77 23.28
N PHE A 217 2.10 9.79 22.45
CA PHE A 217 1.34 9.39 21.25
C PHE A 217 -0.15 9.11 21.50
N ILE A 218 -0.55 8.87 22.73
CA ILE A 218 -1.93 8.58 23.14
C ILE A 218 -2.93 9.68 22.72
N LEU A 219 -2.48 10.94 22.67
CA LEU A 219 -3.31 12.08 22.22
C LEU A 219 -3.18 12.37 20.73
N THR A 220 -2.18 11.80 20.04
CA THR A 220 -1.89 12.08 18.61
C THR A 220 -2.40 11.02 17.64
N GLY A 221 -2.88 9.88 18.14
CA GLY A 221 -3.60 8.89 17.31
C GLY A 221 -4.94 9.42 16.80
N ALA A 222 -5.58 10.31 17.55
CA ALA A 222 -6.86 10.91 17.18
C ALA A 222 -6.87 11.65 15.83
N PRO A 223 -5.84 12.44 15.46
CA PRO A 223 -5.81 13.09 14.14
C PRO A 223 -5.66 12.09 12.99
N LEU A 224 -4.90 11.00 13.18
CA LEU A 224 -4.70 9.99 12.15
C LEU A 224 -6.01 9.22 11.89
N VAL A 225 -6.68 8.83 12.96
CA VAL A 225 -8.02 8.20 12.92
C VAL A 225 -9.06 9.17 12.37
N GLY A 226 -8.99 10.45 12.75
CA GLY A 226 -9.89 11.50 12.25
C GLY A 226 -9.71 11.78 10.76
N VAL A 227 -8.48 11.80 10.27
CA VAL A 227 -8.20 11.98 8.83
C VAL A 227 -8.63 10.76 8.03
N ILE A 228 -8.43 9.55 8.54
CA ILE A 228 -8.91 8.31 7.91
C ILE A 228 -10.45 8.28 7.89
N ALA A 229 -11.10 8.68 8.98
CA ALA A 229 -12.57 8.73 9.09
C ALA A 229 -13.21 9.84 8.22
N MET A 230 -12.48 10.89 7.85
CA MET A 230 -12.96 11.93 6.91
C MET A 230 -12.89 11.51 5.44
N ILE A 231 -12.15 10.46 5.13
CA ILE A 231 -11.86 10.02 3.75
C ILE A 231 -12.67 8.74 3.41
N ALA A 232 -13.19 8.07 4.41
CA ALA A 232 -14.10 6.92 4.30
C ALA A 232 -15.54 7.36 4.10
#